data_fd84d72a04cbdf642305682a4dcf71a0
#
_entry.id   fd84d72a04cbdf642305682a4dcf71a0
#
_cell.length_a   1.000
_cell.length_b   1.000
_cell.length_c   1.000
_cell.angle_alpha   90.00
_cell.angle_beta   90.00
_cell.angle_gamma   90.00
#
_symmetry.space_group_name_H-M   'P 1'
#
loop_
_entity.id
_entity.type
_entity.pdbx_description
1 polymer ?
#
loop_
_entity_poly.entity_id
_entity_poly.type
_entity_poly.pdbx_seq_one_letter_code
_entity_poly.pdbx_strand_id
1 'polypeptide(L)'
;MGNRKPKKPEWVKWIHRNLSENHCPECLMLDGCYFLREKAPKHPHHPYCHCLLNSISYNTVLKRAKAVSDYSKYDPYLFNPEYAKKHGKDKMFKSWGFDITDSKYLQAECEKQALEKYVNGNYDLGKLDKYGQRISIRISIPRKDTGEMVSYITGWMVQQNGKIKLNTPYGGK
;
A
#
# COMPACT_ATOMS: atom_id res chain seq x y z
N MET A 1 -7.96 36.60 13.55
CA MET A 1 -7.55 35.19 13.45
C MET A 1 -7.63 34.77 12.01
N GLY A 2 -6.47 34.63 11.36
CA GLY A 2 -6.42 34.28 9.91
C GLY A 2 -6.76 32.83 9.70
N ASN A 3 -7.83 32.54 8.98
CA ASN A 3 -8.18 31.23 8.44
C ASN A 3 -7.08 30.77 7.46
N ARG A 4 -6.08 30.07 7.94
CA ARG A 4 -5.15 29.36 7.06
C ARG A 4 -5.93 28.23 6.39
N LYS A 5 -6.20 28.36 5.08
CA LYS A 5 -6.75 27.26 4.29
C LYS A 5 -5.87 26.01 4.50
N PRO A 6 -6.47 24.84 4.72
CA PRO A 6 -5.69 23.62 4.87
C PRO A 6 -4.76 23.47 3.65
N LYS A 7 -3.47 23.29 3.92
CA LYS A 7 -2.44 23.11 2.88
C LYS A 7 -2.80 21.84 2.11
N LYS A 8 -2.99 21.95 0.79
CA LYS A 8 -3.26 20.78 -0.05
C LYS A 8 -2.11 19.79 0.11
N PRO A 9 -2.38 18.48 0.18
CA PRO A 9 -1.36 17.45 0.29
C PRO A 9 -0.39 17.57 -0.91
N GLU A 10 0.89 17.66 -0.63
CA GLU A 10 1.92 17.76 -1.65
C GLU A 10 2.40 16.36 -2.04
N TRP A 11 2.12 15.97 -3.28
CA TRP A 11 2.54 14.70 -3.85
C TRP A 11 3.82 14.85 -4.66
N VAL A 12 4.68 13.84 -4.60
CA VAL A 12 5.93 13.78 -5.34
C VAL A 12 6.04 12.48 -6.11
N LYS A 13 6.70 12.54 -7.25
CA LYS A 13 7.17 11.41 -8.03
C LYS A 13 8.66 11.25 -7.80
N TRP A 14 9.09 10.06 -7.41
CA TRP A 14 10.50 9.71 -7.34
C TRP A 14 11.03 9.51 -8.76
N ILE A 15 12.15 10.15 -9.08
CA ILE A 15 12.82 10.04 -10.37
C ILE A 15 14.23 9.55 -10.12
N HIS A 16 14.55 8.36 -10.59
CA HIS A 16 15.91 7.86 -10.61
C HIS A 16 16.67 8.52 -11.78
N ARG A 17 17.85 9.07 -11.49
CA ARG A 17 18.71 9.62 -12.53
C ARG A 17 19.88 8.68 -12.79
N ASN A 18 20.01 8.26 -14.03
CA ASN A 18 21.05 7.34 -14.47
C ASN A 18 22.38 8.10 -14.72
N LEU A 19 23.00 8.63 -13.67
CA LEU A 19 24.22 9.44 -13.75
C LEU A 19 25.51 8.66 -13.37
N SER A 20 25.40 7.38 -13.02
CA SER A 20 26.53 6.53 -12.66
C SER A 20 26.32 5.10 -13.13
N GLU A 21 27.41 4.35 -13.33
CA GLU A 21 27.35 2.93 -13.71
C GLU A 21 26.85 2.02 -12.57
N ASN A 22 27.00 2.47 -11.32
CA ASN A 22 26.55 1.74 -10.13
C ASN A 22 25.18 2.24 -9.67
N HIS A 23 24.13 1.48 -9.93
CA HIS A 23 22.78 1.80 -9.53
C HIS A 23 22.44 1.19 -8.18
N CYS A 24 21.91 2.04 -7.27
CA CYS A 24 21.33 1.56 -6.02
C CYS A 24 20.03 0.78 -6.33
N PRO A 25 19.92 -0.50 -5.93
CA PRO A 25 18.73 -1.30 -6.20
C PRO A 25 17.44 -0.69 -5.65
N GLU A 26 17.49 -0.10 -4.45
CA GLU A 26 16.34 0.56 -3.84
C GLU A 26 15.91 1.80 -4.63
N CYS A 27 16.86 2.61 -5.08
CA CYS A 27 16.57 3.79 -5.91
C CYS A 27 15.94 3.42 -7.25
N LEU A 28 16.36 2.32 -7.86
CA LEU A 28 15.75 1.78 -9.09
C LEU A 28 14.30 1.38 -8.85
N MET A 29 14.01 0.73 -7.71
CA MET A 29 12.64 0.32 -7.38
C MET A 29 11.72 1.47 -7.03
N LEU A 30 12.27 2.61 -6.62
CA LEU A 30 11.50 3.83 -6.34
C LEU A 30 11.17 4.62 -7.59
N ASP A 31 11.87 4.40 -8.72
CA ASP A 31 11.67 5.17 -9.95
C ASP A 31 10.22 5.13 -10.42
N GLY A 32 9.65 6.30 -10.66
CA GLY A 32 8.26 6.44 -11.06
C GLY A 32 7.21 6.27 -9.96
N CYS A 33 7.61 5.93 -8.72
CA CYS A 33 6.70 5.78 -7.59
C CYS A 33 6.19 7.15 -7.09
N TYR A 34 4.94 7.17 -6.59
CA TYR A 34 4.31 8.36 -6.04
C TYR A 34 4.21 8.28 -4.53
N PHE A 35 4.53 9.37 -3.86
CA PHE A 35 4.43 9.48 -2.41
C PHE A 35 3.84 10.83 -2.00
N LEU A 36 3.11 10.86 -0.90
CA LEU A 36 2.90 12.12 -0.19
C LEU A 36 4.28 12.61 0.29
N ARG A 37 4.66 13.87 0.05
CA ARG A 37 6.01 14.37 0.32
C ARG A 37 6.48 14.09 1.74
N GLU A 38 5.62 14.32 2.73
CA GLU A 38 5.93 14.06 4.15
C GLU A 38 6.05 12.58 4.52
N LYS A 39 5.58 11.69 3.63
CA LYS A 39 5.64 10.22 3.76
C LYS A 39 6.46 9.57 2.65
N ALA A 40 7.29 10.32 1.96
CA ALA A 40 8.25 9.76 1.02
C ALA A 40 9.41 9.08 1.78
N PRO A 41 10.02 8.04 1.20
CA PRO A 41 11.29 7.52 1.72
C PRO A 41 12.31 8.63 1.90
N LYS A 42 13.26 8.46 2.83
CA LYS A 42 14.32 9.43 3.06
C LYS A 42 15.01 9.81 1.75
N HIS A 43 15.13 11.12 1.50
CA HIS A 43 15.82 11.65 0.33
C HIS A 43 16.81 12.74 0.73
N PRO A 44 18.09 12.69 0.29
CA PRO A 44 18.72 11.61 -0.48
C PRO A 44 18.72 10.27 0.30
N HIS A 45 18.53 9.17 -0.43
CA HIS A 45 18.42 7.84 0.18
C HIS A 45 19.77 7.34 0.76
N HIS A 46 20.85 7.65 0.05
CA HIS A 46 22.23 7.30 0.42
C HIS A 46 23.19 8.40 -0.02
N PRO A 47 24.46 8.40 0.44
CA PRO A 47 25.50 9.28 -0.11
C PRO A 47 25.60 9.13 -1.64
N TYR A 48 25.77 10.25 -2.35
CA TYR A 48 25.82 10.30 -3.82
C TYR A 48 24.52 9.87 -4.54
N CYS A 49 23.38 9.93 -3.86
CA CYS A 49 22.09 9.72 -4.48
C CYS A 49 21.73 10.88 -5.41
N HIS A 50 21.53 10.59 -6.69
CA HIS A 50 21.18 11.56 -7.73
C HIS A 50 19.69 11.58 -8.07
N CYS A 51 18.87 10.87 -7.30
CA CYS A 51 17.42 10.87 -7.49
C CYS A 51 16.81 12.25 -7.23
N LEU A 52 15.65 12.50 -7.81
CA LEU A 52 14.87 13.72 -7.62
C LEU A 52 13.48 13.39 -7.09
N LEU A 53 12.90 14.31 -6.34
CA LEU A 53 11.51 14.31 -5.93
C LEU A 53 10.76 15.41 -6.69
N ASN A 54 10.13 15.07 -7.81
CA ASN A 54 9.38 16.03 -8.60
C ASN A 54 7.94 16.15 -8.09
N SER A 55 7.50 17.40 -7.83
CA SER A 55 6.10 17.64 -7.46
C SER A 55 5.16 17.22 -8.58
N ILE A 56 4.06 16.56 -8.20
CA ILE A 56 2.99 16.16 -9.11
C ILE A 56 1.64 16.64 -8.57
N SER A 57 0.70 16.93 -9.48
CA SER A 57 -0.62 17.37 -9.06
C SER A 57 -1.42 16.24 -8.41
N TYR A 58 -2.25 16.58 -7.42
CA TYR A 58 -3.18 15.63 -6.81
C TYR A 58 -4.13 15.01 -7.86
N ASN A 59 -4.57 15.79 -8.85
CA ASN A 59 -5.39 15.26 -9.94
C ASN A 59 -4.67 14.19 -10.76
N THR A 60 -3.36 14.31 -10.95
CA THR A 60 -2.55 13.27 -11.60
C THR A 60 -2.52 11.99 -10.77
N VAL A 61 -2.37 12.13 -9.45
CA VAL A 61 -2.43 10.98 -8.53
C VAL A 61 -3.78 10.28 -8.63
N LEU A 62 -4.90 11.03 -8.50
CA LEU A 62 -6.25 10.48 -8.60
C LEU A 62 -6.53 9.75 -9.91
N LYS A 63 -6.02 10.27 -11.04
CA LYS A 63 -6.23 9.65 -12.35
C LYS A 63 -5.42 8.37 -12.56
N ARG A 64 -4.25 8.26 -11.94
CA ARG A 64 -3.30 7.17 -12.20
C ARG A 64 -3.24 6.12 -11.11
N ALA A 65 -3.53 6.51 -9.86
CA ALA A 65 -3.43 5.59 -8.74
C ALA A 65 -4.35 4.38 -8.91
N LYS A 66 -3.82 3.21 -8.54
CA LYS A 66 -4.54 1.94 -8.56
C LYS A 66 -4.08 1.07 -7.40
N ALA A 67 -5.02 0.45 -6.71
CA ALA A 67 -4.74 -0.64 -5.78
C ALA A 67 -5.12 -1.96 -6.45
N VAL A 68 -4.21 -2.91 -6.49
CA VAL A 68 -4.42 -4.21 -7.13
C VAL A 68 -3.97 -5.34 -6.22
N SER A 69 -4.67 -6.45 -6.26
CA SER A 69 -4.30 -7.67 -5.56
C SER A 69 -4.52 -8.90 -6.42
N ASP A 70 -3.73 -9.94 -6.18
CA ASP A 70 -3.98 -11.23 -6.81
C ASP A 70 -5.06 -11.95 -6.03
N TYR A 71 -6.10 -12.46 -6.70
CA TYR A 71 -7.18 -13.21 -6.06
C TYR A 71 -6.66 -14.41 -5.26
N SER A 72 -5.57 -15.03 -5.69
CA SER A 72 -4.90 -16.10 -4.98
C SER A 72 -4.44 -15.76 -3.55
N LYS A 73 -4.38 -14.47 -3.20
CA LYS A 73 -4.10 -14.01 -1.83
C LYS A 73 -5.28 -14.26 -0.88
N TYR A 74 -6.46 -14.40 -1.41
CA TYR A 74 -7.70 -14.66 -0.68
C TYR A 74 -8.10 -16.14 -0.82
N ASP A 75 -8.14 -16.66 -2.03
CA ASP A 75 -8.39 -18.04 -2.36
C ASP A 75 -7.30 -18.51 -3.36
N PRO A 76 -6.44 -19.50 -3.02
CA PRO A 76 -6.52 -20.35 -1.82
C PRO A 76 -5.74 -19.87 -0.60
N TYR A 77 -4.89 -18.83 -0.72
CA TYR A 77 -3.88 -18.52 0.32
C TYR A 77 -4.49 -18.26 1.69
N LEU A 78 -5.53 -17.40 1.81
CA LEU A 78 -6.06 -16.99 3.10
C LEU A 78 -6.87 -18.09 3.77
N PHE A 79 -7.78 -18.74 3.04
CA PHE A 79 -8.80 -19.63 3.62
C PHE A 79 -8.59 -21.13 3.37
N ASN A 80 -7.81 -21.52 2.35
CA ASN A 80 -7.58 -22.95 2.11
C ASN A 80 -6.82 -23.58 3.29
N PRO A 81 -7.32 -24.69 3.86
CA PRO A 81 -6.75 -25.31 5.06
C PRO A 81 -5.27 -25.66 4.94
N GLU A 82 -4.80 -26.07 3.77
CA GLU A 82 -3.37 -26.43 3.57
C GLU A 82 -2.44 -25.23 3.69
N TYR A 83 -2.87 -24.05 3.23
CA TYR A 83 -2.12 -22.81 3.37
C TYR A 83 -2.34 -22.16 4.73
N ALA A 84 -3.59 -22.15 5.21
CA ALA A 84 -3.98 -21.55 6.47
C ALA A 84 -3.25 -22.17 7.68
N LYS A 85 -3.03 -23.48 7.68
CA LYS A 85 -2.25 -24.19 8.72
C LYS A 85 -0.85 -23.61 8.90
N LYS A 86 -0.24 -23.09 7.84
CA LYS A 86 1.13 -22.56 7.87
C LYS A 86 1.22 -21.15 8.46
N HIS A 87 0.18 -20.34 8.37
CA HIS A 87 0.24 -18.92 8.77
C HIS A 87 -0.85 -18.48 9.77
N GLY A 88 -1.95 -19.23 9.92
CA GLY A 88 -3.03 -18.94 10.87
C GLY A 88 -3.81 -17.63 10.64
N LYS A 89 -3.64 -16.99 9.49
CA LYS A 89 -4.26 -15.68 9.18
C LYS A 89 -5.78 -15.79 8.98
N ASP A 90 -6.26 -16.95 8.55
CA ASP A 90 -7.68 -17.26 8.40
C ASP A 90 -8.45 -17.19 9.71
N LYS A 91 -7.81 -17.49 10.84
CA LYS A 91 -8.49 -17.54 12.15
C LYS A 91 -9.19 -16.25 12.50
N MET A 92 -8.55 -15.10 12.22
CA MET A 92 -9.12 -13.77 12.47
C MET A 92 -10.37 -13.55 11.61
N PHE A 93 -10.30 -13.79 10.31
CA PHE A 93 -11.44 -13.61 9.41
C PHE A 93 -12.58 -14.58 9.72
N LYS A 94 -12.26 -15.85 10.02
CA LYS A 94 -13.25 -16.84 10.46
C LYS A 94 -13.94 -16.45 11.77
N SER A 95 -13.20 -15.83 12.71
CA SER A 95 -13.81 -15.33 13.95
C SER A 95 -14.77 -14.16 13.74
N TRP A 96 -14.74 -13.53 12.55
CA TRP A 96 -15.66 -12.48 12.12
C TRP A 96 -16.77 -12.99 11.19
N GLY A 97 -16.87 -14.31 11.04
CA GLY A 97 -17.90 -14.97 10.24
C GLY A 97 -17.59 -15.10 8.75
N PHE A 98 -16.36 -14.73 8.30
CA PHE A 98 -15.95 -14.84 6.91
C PHE A 98 -15.38 -16.22 6.59
N ASP A 99 -15.61 -16.67 5.36
CA ASP A 99 -15.05 -17.90 4.83
C ASP A 99 -14.57 -17.73 3.37
N ILE A 100 -14.19 -18.83 2.72
CA ILE A 100 -13.63 -18.81 1.36
C ILE A 100 -14.61 -18.21 0.33
N THR A 101 -15.91 -18.32 0.54
CA THR A 101 -16.93 -17.75 -0.36
C THR A 101 -16.95 -16.23 -0.35
N ASP A 102 -16.41 -15.62 0.70
CA ASP A 102 -16.31 -14.18 0.86
C ASP A 102 -15.04 -13.56 0.20
N SER A 103 -14.19 -14.38 -0.40
CA SER A 103 -12.88 -13.96 -0.95
C SER A 103 -13.00 -12.81 -1.95
N LYS A 104 -13.99 -12.81 -2.83
CA LYS A 104 -14.22 -11.72 -3.80
C LYS A 104 -14.65 -10.42 -3.12
N TYR A 105 -15.50 -10.50 -2.11
CA TYR A 105 -15.91 -9.35 -1.32
C TYR A 105 -14.74 -8.74 -0.57
N LEU A 106 -13.95 -9.57 0.11
CA LEU A 106 -12.76 -9.12 0.85
C LEU A 106 -11.71 -8.49 -0.07
N GLN A 107 -11.51 -9.05 -1.26
CA GLN A 107 -10.63 -8.49 -2.28
C GLN A 107 -11.10 -7.09 -2.71
N ALA A 108 -12.35 -6.99 -3.13
CA ALA A 108 -12.91 -5.74 -3.64
C ALA A 108 -12.90 -4.62 -2.60
N GLU A 109 -13.30 -4.93 -1.36
CA GLU A 109 -13.33 -3.96 -0.28
C GLU A 109 -11.91 -3.53 0.15
N CYS A 110 -10.97 -4.48 0.16
CA CYS A 110 -9.56 -4.21 0.45
C CYS A 110 -8.95 -3.27 -0.60
N GLU A 111 -9.13 -3.54 -1.89
CA GLU A 111 -8.61 -2.71 -2.98
C GLU A 111 -9.22 -1.31 -2.99
N LYS A 112 -10.54 -1.22 -2.81
CA LYS A 112 -11.27 0.06 -2.74
C LYS A 112 -10.75 0.95 -1.62
N GLN A 113 -10.70 0.44 -0.39
CA GLN A 113 -10.25 1.21 0.76
C GLN A 113 -8.76 1.52 0.70
N ALA A 114 -7.94 0.59 0.20
CA ALA A 114 -6.51 0.82 0.03
C ALA A 114 -6.24 1.95 -0.95
N LEU A 115 -6.94 2.00 -2.09
CA LEU A 115 -6.83 3.10 -3.05
C LEU A 115 -7.23 4.44 -2.42
N GLU A 116 -8.40 4.50 -1.79
CA GLU A 116 -8.89 5.70 -1.12
C GLU A 116 -7.89 6.22 -0.08
N LYS A 117 -7.40 5.33 0.78
CA LYS A 117 -6.45 5.69 1.83
C LYS A 117 -5.10 6.09 1.28
N TYR A 118 -4.61 5.40 0.27
CA TYR A 118 -3.34 5.73 -0.37
C TYR A 118 -3.38 7.14 -0.97
N VAL A 119 -4.38 7.47 -1.79
CA VAL A 119 -4.47 8.80 -2.42
C VAL A 119 -4.71 9.95 -1.43
N ASN A 120 -5.23 9.63 -0.25
CA ASN A 120 -5.39 10.59 0.86
C ASN A 120 -4.18 10.61 1.83
N GLY A 121 -3.12 9.85 1.55
CA GLY A 121 -1.93 9.79 2.39
C GLY A 121 -2.11 9.02 3.71
N ASN A 122 -3.19 8.25 3.86
CA ASN A 122 -3.50 7.46 5.05
C ASN A 122 -2.83 6.08 4.99
N TYR A 123 -1.51 6.08 4.93
CA TYR A 123 -0.68 4.87 4.96
C TYR A 123 0.56 5.12 5.82
N ASP A 124 1.20 4.06 6.29
CA ASP A 124 2.47 4.12 7.01
C ASP A 124 3.58 3.50 6.16
N LEU A 125 4.77 4.12 6.18
CA LEU A 125 5.94 3.56 5.52
C LEU A 125 6.42 2.32 6.25
N GLY A 126 6.66 1.27 5.49
CA GLY A 126 7.35 0.07 5.93
C GLY A 126 8.80 0.03 5.44
N LYS A 127 9.34 -1.17 5.32
CA LYS A 127 10.71 -1.39 4.85
C LYS A 127 10.86 -1.02 3.38
N LEU A 128 11.98 -0.33 3.07
CA LEU A 128 12.51 -0.20 1.73
C LEU A 128 13.63 -1.23 1.54
N ASP A 129 13.57 -2.00 0.47
CA ASP A 129 14.59 -2.97 0.10
C ASP A 129 14.67 -3.13 -1.43
N LYS A 130 15.49 -4.06 -1.90
CA LYS A 130 15.65 -4.35 -3.34
C LYS A 130 14.37 -4.74 -4.09
N TYR A 131 13.27 -4.98 -3.38
CA TYR A 131 11.96 -5.27 -3.96
C TYR A 131 11.04 -4.03 -4.01
N GLY A 132 11.42 -2.93 -3.36
CA GLY A 132 10.71 -1.66 -3.36
C GLY A 132 10.27 -1.19 -1.97
N GLN A 133 9.51 -0.11 -1.96
CA GLN A 133 8.96 0.49 -0.74
C GLN A 133 7.66 -0.21 -0.35
N ARG A 134 7.65 -0.78 0.84
CA ARG A 134 6.42 -1.32 1.46
C ARG A 134 5.67 -0.22 2.19
N ILE A 135 4.37 -0.32 2.19
CA ILE A 135 3.48 0.51 3.00
C ILE A 135 2.44 -0.37 3.70
N SER A 136 1.94 0.11 4.81
CA SER A 136 0.84 -0.53 5.55
C SER A 136 -0.41 0.34 5.46
N ILE A 137 -1.55 -0.31 5.26
CA ILE A 137 -2.86 0.36 5.19
C ILE A 137 -3.84 -0.40 6.08
N ARG A 138 -4.54 0.34 6.95
CA ARG A 138 -5.61 -0.21 7.78
C ARG A 138 -6.90 -0.31 6.97
N ILE A 139 -7.49 -1.49 6.93
CA ILE A 139 -8.79 -1.76 6.32
C ILE A 139 -9.81 -1.99 7.43
N SER A 140 -11.02 -1.48 7.25
CA SER A 140 -12.11 -1.63 8.20
C SER A 140 -13.33 -2.22 7.50
N ILE A 141 -13.87 -3.30 8.03
CA ILE A 141 -15.03 -4.01 7.47
C ILE A 141 -16.02 -4.35 8.59
N PRO A 142 -17.32 -4.43 8.30
CA PRO A 142 -18.26 -4.99 9.24
C PRO A 142 -18.05 -6.50 9.35
N ARG A 143 -18.10 -7.03 10.56
CA ARG A 143 -18.15 -8.46 10.80
C ARG A 143 -19.39 -9.03 10.11
N LYS A 144 -19.25 -10.19 9.49
CA LYS A 144 -20.35 -10.83 8.78
C LYS A 144 -21.41 -11.38 9.77
N ASP A 145 -20.97 -11.79 10.96
CA ASP A 145 -21.82 -12.38 11.99
C ASP A 145 -22.59 -11.34 12.84
N THR A 146 -21.98 -10.20 13.18
CA THR A 146 -22.59 -9.22 14.10
C THR A 146 -22.81 -7.85 13.49
N GLY A 147 -22.16 -7.53 12.36
CA GLY A 147 -22.17 -6.17 11.77
C GLY A 147 -21.28 -5.17 12.48
N GLU A 148 -20.61 -5.54 13.58
CA GLU A 148 -19.66 -4.68 14.27
C GLU A 148 -18.45 -4.37 13.39
N MET A 149 -17.99 -3.10 13.39
CA MET A 149 -16.82 -2.70 12.61
C MET A 149 -15.53 -3.23 13.23
N VAL A 150 -14.75 -3.93 12.44
CA VAL A 150 -13.43 -4.45 12.80
C VAL A 150 -12.39 -3.96 11.82
N SER A 151 -11.12 -3.95 12.23
CA SER A 151 -10.03 -3.44 11.41
C SER A 151 -8.86 -4.41 11.39
N TYR A 152 -8.14 -4.42 10.28
CA TYR A 152 -6.89 -5.16 10.12
C TYR A 152 -5.89 -4.38 9.26
N ILE A 153 -4.63 -4.75 9.36
CA ILE A 153 -3.55 -4.11 8.60
C ILE A 153 -3.21 -4.95 7.38
N THR A 154 -3.12 -4.30 6.24
CA THR A 154 -2.69 -4.90 4.98
C THR A 154 -1.33 -4.34 4.56
N GLY A 155 -0.51 -5.18 3.95
CA GLY A 155 0.80 -4.78 3.44
C GLY A 155 0.81 -4.65 1.92
N TRP A 156 1.30 -3.52 1.42
CA TRP A 156 1.34 -3.18 0.00
C TRP A 156 2.75 -2.82 -0.44
N MET A 157 3.02 -3.01 -1.72
CA MET A 157 4.24 -2.56 -2.39
C MET A 157 3.90 -1.38 -3.29
N VAL A 158 4.58 -0.25 -3.09
CA VAL A 158 4.44 0.91 -3.97
C VAL A 158 5.15 0.61 -5.29
N GLN A 159 4.47 0.86 -6.38
CA GLN A 159 4.94 0.66 -7.74
C GLN A 159 4.82 1.95 -8.56
N GLN A 160 5.34 1.95 -9.77
CA GLN A 160 5.32 3.10 -10.67
C GLN A 160 3.91 3.63 -10.94
N ASN A 161 3.83 4.92 -11.23
CA ASN A 161 2.60 5.61 -11.65
C ASN A 161 1.44 5.54 -10.65
N GLY A 162 1.75 5.50 -9.34
CA GLY A 162 0.74 5.48 -8.29
C GLY A 162 0.05 4.13 -8.07
N LYS A 163 0.57 3.07 -8.69
CA LYS A 163 0.07 1.71 -8.43
C LYS A 163 0.59 1.20 -7.08
N ILE A 164 -0.29 0.60 -6.29
CA ILE A 164 0.08 -0.20 -5.13
C ILE A 164 -0.40 -1.64 -5.33
N LYS A 165 0.45 -2.61 -5.03
CA LYS A 165 0.14 -4.04 -5.16
C LYS A 165 0.14 -4.71 -3.79
N LEU A 166 -0.92 -5.47 -3.50
CA LEU A 166 -1.05 -6.20 -2.23
C LEU A 166 0.06 -7.25 -2.07
N ASN A 167 0.78 -7.15 -0.99
CA ASN A 167 1.78 -8.13 -0.57
C ASN A 167 1.17 -9.18 0.35
N THR A 168 0.43 -8.72 1.35
CA THR A 168 -0.25 -9.59 2.30
C THR A 168 -1.61 -9.02 2.68
N PRO A 169 -2.67 -9.84 2.62
CA PRO A 169 -4.02 -9.42 3.00
C PRO A 169 -4.16 -9.21 4.51
N TYR A 170 -3.22 -9.73 5.29
CA TYR A 170 -3.12 -9.50 6.73
C TYR A 170 -1.65 -9.53 7.17
N GLY A 171 -1.16 -8.43 7.65
CA GLY A 171 0.22 -8.23 8.10
C GLY A 171 0.31 -7.67 9.53
N GLY A 172 -0.74 -7.85 10.31
CA GLY A 172 -0.85 -7.19 11.57
C GLY A 172 -0.20 -7.89 12.75
N LYS A 173 0.53 -7.17 13.52
CA LYS A 173 0.36 -6.97 14.96
C LYS A 173 0.15 -5.51 15.19
#